data_7b529eb7e02898ca75dc997bc85e4ea5
#
_entry.id   7b529eb7e02898ca75dc997bc85e4ea5
#
_cell.length_a   1.000
_cell.length_b   1.000
_cell.length_c   1.000
_cell.angle_alpha   90.00
_cell.angle_beta   90.00
_cell.angle_gamma   90.00
#
_symmetry.space_group_name_H-M   'P 1'
#
loop_
_entity.id
_entity.type
_entity.pdbx_description
1 polymer ?
#
loop_
_entity_poly.entity_id
_entity_poly.type
_entity_poly.pdbx_seq_one_letter_code
_entity_poly.pdbx_strand_id
1 'polypeptide(L)'
;MEILYHDIVTASGQPADVVISALQKFIRRGETEQAARAAYELYLAGEEMTEYLWQRLKIISAEDIGLGQPVAPVVVEALWSISRRFPRDTSDYALLFIHAVRYLCA
;
A
#
# COMPACT_ATOMS: atom_id res chain seq x y z
N MET A 1 -19.79 -11.07 -6.41
CA MET A 1 -19.64 -11.51 -5.02
C MET A 1 -18.72 -10.57 -4.29
N GLU A 2 -19.14 -10.14 -3.13
CA GLU A 2 -18.34 -9.22 -2.34
C GLU A 2 -17.21 -9.99 -1.62
N ILE A 3 -16.00 -9.44 -1.66
CA ILE A 3 -14.85 -10.05 -0.99
C ILE A 3 -14.73 -9.47 0.40
N LEU A 4 -14.66 -10.36 1.39
CA LEU A 4 -14.39 -9.97 2.77
C LEU A 4 -12.89 -10.09 3.02
N TYR A 5 -12.23 -8.96 3.20
CA TYR A 5 -10.77 -8.92 3.33
C TYR A 5 -10.24 -9.71 4.52
N HIS A 6 -11.03 -9.88 5.57
CA HIS A 6 -10.62 -10.71 6.71
C HIS A 6 -10.53 -12.20 6.36
N ASP A 7 -11.16 -12.64 5.25
CA ASP A 7 -11.07 -14.03 4.78
C ASP A 7 -9.85 -14.27 3.91
N ILE A 8 -9.17 -13.21 3.48
CA ILE A 8 -7.95 -13.32 2.68
C ILE A 8 -6.76 -13.38 3.65
N VAL A 9 -5.94 -14.43 3.49
CA VAL A 9 -4.77 -14.64 4.35
C VAL A 9 -3.52 -14.30 3.56
N THR A 10 -2.65 -13.50 4.15
CA THR A 10 -1.37 -13.11 3.53
C THR A 10 -0.31 -14.20 3.69
N ALA A 11 0.85 -14.00 3.07
CA ALA A 11 1.96 -14.95 3.14
C ALA A 11 2.44 -15.23 4.57
N SER A 12 2.27 -14.28 5.50
CA SER A 12 2.64 -14.47 6.91
C SER A 12 1.58 -15.22 7.72
N GLY A 13 0.46 -15.57 7.11
CA GLY A 13 -0.65 -16.25 7.79
C GLY A 13 -1.62 -15.30 8.50
N GLN A 14 -1.50 -13.98 8.29
CA GLN A 14 -2.37 -12.99 8.91
C GLN A 14 -3.56 -12.68 8.00
N PRO A 15 -4.75 -12.38 8.57
CA PRO A 15 -5.83 -11.84 7.76
C PRO A 15 -5.43 -10.52 7.11
N ALA A 16 -5.86 -10.28 5.87
CA ALA A 16 -5.45 -9.11 5.12
C ALA A 16 -5.86 -7.79 5.78
N ASP A 17 -7.02 -7.75 6.44
CA ASP A 17 -7.47 -6.55 7.15
C ASP A 17 -6.55 -6.19 8.32
N VAL A 18 -5.96 -7.20 8.98
CA VAL A 18 -4.97 -6.97 10.04
C VAL A 18 -3.70 -6.36 9.45
N VAL A 19 -3.25 -6.88 8.30
CA VAL A 19 -2.05 -6.36 7.63
C VAL A 19 -2.27 -4.92 7.16
N ILE A 20 -3.46 -4.61 6.64
CA ILE A 20 -3.81 -3.24 6.22
C ILE A 20 -3.77 -2.28 7.41
N SER A 21 -4.34 -2.66 8.55
CA SER A 21 -4.31 -1.85 9.75
C SER A 21 -2.89 -1.63 10.25
N ALA A 22 -2.07 -2.67 10.20
CA ALA A 22 -0.66 -2.58 10.59
C ALA A 22 0.11 -1.64 9.66
N LEU A 23 -0.13 -1.74 8.35
CA LEU A 23 0.48 -0.87 7.35
C LEU A 23 0.24 0.60 7.69
N GLN A 24 -1.00 0.96 7.98
CA GLN A 24 -1.34 2.34 8.31
C GLN A 24 -0.61 2.83 9.56
N LYS A 25 -0.54 1.99 10.59
CA LYS A 25 0.19 2.32 11.82
C LYS A 25 1.68 2.50 11.57
N PHE A 26 2.29 1.62 10.77
CA PHE A 26 3.70 1.71 10.43
C PHE A 26 4.01 3.01 9.68
N ILE A 27 3.13 3.39 8.75
CA ILE A 27 3.29 4.64 8.01
C ILE A 27 3.21 5.84 8.95
N ARG A 28 2.22 5.88 9.83
CA ARG A 28 2.08 6.97 10.81
C ARG A 28 3.30 7.13 11.69
N ARG A 29 3.95 6.03 12.03
CA ARG A 29 5.12 6.01 12.90
C ARG A 29 6.44 6.17 12.16
N GLY A 30 6.39 6.24 10.83
CA GLY A 30 7.60 6.32 10.02
C GLY A 30 8.45 5.05 10.06
N GLU A 31 7.82 3.91 10.35
CA GLU A 31 8.50 2.62 10.39
C GLU A 31 8.55 2.03 8.98
N THR A 32 9.48 2.55 8.18
CA THR A 32 9.53 2.34 6.73
C THR A 32 9.69 0.87 6.34
N GLU A 33 10.60 0.15 7.00
CA GLU A 33 10.85 -1.24 6.65
C GLU A 33 9.63 -2.11 6.92
N GLN A 34 9.01 -1.95 8.08
CA GLN A 34 7.82 -2.70 8.45
C GLN A 34 6.65 -2.35 7.53
N ALA A 35 6.50 -1.07 7.18
CA ALA A 35 5.47 -0.64 6.25
C ALA A 35 5.66 -1.26 4.86
N ALA A 36 6.90 -1.27 4.36
CA ALA A 36 7.21 -1.87 3.07
C ALA A 36 6.91 -3.37 3.06
N ARG A 37 7.25 -4.07 4.13
CA ARG A 37 6.95 -5.50 4.25
C ARG A 37 5.46 -5.78 4.27
N ALA A 38 4.69 -4.99 5.01
CA ALA A 38 3.24 -5.14 5.04
C ALA A 38 2.63 -4.91 3.66
N ALA A 39 3.08 -3.88 2.95
CA ALA A 39 2.63 -3.60 1.60
C ALA A 39 2.96 -4.76 0.65
N TYR A 40 4.16 -5.33 0.77
CA TYR A 40 4.56 -6.43 -0.08
C TYR A 40 3.74 -7.69 0.19
N GLU A 41 3.37 -7.95 1.46
CA GLU A 41 2.47 -9.06 1.79
C GLU A 41 1.11 -8.91 1.12
N LEU A 42 0.57 -7.69 1.11
CA LEU A 42 -0.71 -7.43 0.44
C LEU A 42 -0.59 -7.63 -1.07
N TYR A 43 0.51 -7.20 -1.66
CA TYR A 43 0.80 -7.41 -3.06
C TYR A 43 0.84 -8.90 -3.41
N LEU A 44 1.50 -9.72 -2.58
CA LEU A 44 1.60 -11.17 -2.80
C LEU A 44 0.24 -11.88 -2.64
N ALA A 45 -0.72 -11.26 -1.97
CA ALA A 45 -2.03 -11.85 -1.76
C ALA A 45 -2.94 -11.80 -2.99
N GLY A 46 -2.49 -11.16 -4.08
CA GLY A 46 -3.21 -11.19 -5.36
C GLY A 46 -3.53 -9.82 -5.91
N GLU A 47 -4.12 -9.82 -7.11
CA GLU A 47 -4.39 -8.60 -7.85
C GLU A 47 -5.39 -7.69 -7.15
N GLU A 48 -6.48 -8.27 -6.63
CA GLU A 48 -7.49 -7.47 -5.91
C GLU A 48 -6.93 -6.83 -4.67
N MET A 49 -6.10 -7.55 -3.94
CA MET A 49 -5.49 -7.02 -2.72
C MET A 49 -4.44 -5.96 -3.06
N THR A 50 -3.74 -6.11 -4.18
CA THR A 50 -2.80 -5.10 -4.68
C THR A 50 -3.54 -3.80 -5.00
N GLU A 51 -4.69 -3.88 -5.67
CA GLU A 51 -5.50 -2.70 -5.96
C GLU A 51 -6.02 -2.06 -4.67
N TYR A 52 -6.45 -2.87 -3.72
CA TYR A 52 -6.89 -2.36 -2.43
C TYR A 52 -5.74 -1.67 -1.67
N LEU A 53 -4.53 -2.22 -1.76
CA LEU A 53 -3.33 -1.58 -1.22
C LEU A 53 -3.19 -0.15 -1.74
N TRP A 54 -3.27 0.03 -3.07
CA TRP A 54 -3.16 1.36 -3.67
C TRP A 54 -4.26 2.30 -3.18
N GLN A 55 -5.50 1.82 -3.09
CA GLN A 55 -6.60 2.65 -2.59
C GLN A 55 -6.36 3.08 -1.14
N ARG A 56 -5.84 2.18 -0.30
CA ARG A 56 -5.50 2.53 1.08
C ARG A 56 -4.35 3.54 1.14
N LEU A 57 -3.33 3.39 0.31
CA LEU A 57 -2.23 4.36 0.26
C LEU A 57 -2.75 5.75 -0.13
N LYS A 58 -3.67 5.83 -1.07
CA LYS A 58 -4.31 7.11 -1.45
C LYS A 58 -5.04 7.74 -0.28
N ILE A 59 -5.82 6.95 0.46
CA ILE A 59 -6.57 7.43 1.63
C ILE A 59 -5.61 7.88 2.73
N ILE A 60 -4.58 7.09 3.04
CA ILE A 60 -3.58 7.43 4.05
C ILE A 60 -2.88 8.74 3.66
N SER A 61 -2.54 8.90 2.38
CA SER A 61 -1.87 10.11 1.92
C SER A 61 -2.71 11.37 2.16
N ALA A 62 -4.03 11.25 2.03
CA ALA A 62 -4.93 12.38 2.22
C ALA A 62 -5.24 12.63 3.71
N GLU A 63 -5.55 11.56 4.46
CA GLU A 63 -6.01 11.68 5.84
C GLU A 63 -4.88 11.87 6.85
N ASP A 64 -3.81 11.07 6.71
CA ASP A 64 -2.79 11.02 7.75
C ASP A 64 -1.59 11.92 7.46
N ILE A 65 -1.27 12.10 6.18
CA ILE A 65 -0.04 12.79 5.76
C ILE A 65 -0.35 14.13 5.09
N GLY A 66 -1.48 14.22 4.38
CA GLY A 66 -1.81 15.35 3.52
C GLY A 66 -1.89 16.70 4.21
N LEU A 67 -2.20 16.73 5.52
CA LEU A 67 -2.26 17.99 6.27
C LEU A 67 -0.89 18.63 6.42
N GLY A 68 0.16 17.81 6.62
CA GLY A 68 1.54 18.30 6.71
C GLY A 68 2.27 18.28 5.37
N GLN A 69 1.79 17.48 4.42
CA GLN A 69 2.38 17.32 3.10
C GLN A 69 1.28 17.32 2.03
N PRO A 70 0.82 18.51 1.62
CA PRO A 70 -0.34 18.60 0.71
C PRO A 70 -0.12 17.94 -0.64
N VAL A 71 1.14 17.74 -1.08
CA VAL A 71 1.42 17.06 -2.34
C VAL A 71 1.40 15.54 -2.21
N ALA A 72 1.31 14.98 -1.00
CA ALA A 72 1.35 13.52 -0.83
C ALA A 72 0.29 12.80 -1.65
N PRO A 73 -0.99 13.22 -1.67
CA PRO A 73 -1.98 12.56 -2.52
C PRO A 73 -1.62 12.61 -4.01
N VAL A 74 -1.01 13.70 -4.46
CA VAL A 74 -0.58 13.86 -5.86
C VAL A 74 0.54 12.87 -6.18
N VAL A 75 1.50 12.71 -5.29
CA VAL A 75 2.62 11.77 -5.47
C VAL A 75 2.11 10.33 -5.55
N VAL A 76 1.24 9.93 -4.62
CA VAL A 76 0.69 8.56 -4.61
C VAL A 76 -0.14 8.30 -5.86
N GLU A 77 -0.97 9.25 -6.27
CA GLU A 77 -1.78 9.12 -7.48
C GLU A 77 -0.88 8.97 -8.72
N ALA A 78 0.18 9.76 -8.81
CA ALA A 78 1.13 9.67 -9.93
C ALA A 78 1.81 8.30 -9.98
N LEU A 79 2.27 7.80 -8.83
CA LEU A 79 2.92 6.49 -8.75
C LEU A 79 1.96 5.36 -9.12
N TRP A 80 0.72 5.42 -8.64
CA TRP A 80 -0.31 4.45 -9.02
C TRP A 80 -0.55 4.48 -10.53
N SER A 81 -0.70 5.66 -11.09
CA SER A 81 -0.95 5.83 -12.51
C SER A 81 0.20 5.25 -13.36
N ILE A 82 1.44 5.49 -12.94
CA ILE A 82 2.62 4.93 -13.61
C ILE A 82 2.61 3.41 -13.52
N SER A 83 2.26 2.86 -12.35
CA SER A 83 2.26 1.41 -12.13
C SER A 83 1.36 0.66 -13.09
N ARG A 84 0.27 1.30 -13.51
CA ARG A 84 -0.69 0.68 -14.43
C ARG A 84 -0.12 0.40 -15.82
N ARG A 85 1.07 0.95 -16.12
CA ARG A 85 1.75 0.74 -17.38
C ARG A 85 2.67 -0.48 -17.38
N PHE A 86 2.83 -1.13 -16.22
CA PHE A 86 3.71 -2.28 -16.08
C PHE A 86 2.91 -3.52 -15.70
N PRO A 87 3.32 -4.72 -16.16
CA PRO A 87 2.71 -5.94 -15.68
C PRO A 87 2.88 -6.07 -14.16
N ARG A 88 1.84 -6.53 -13.48
CA ARG A 88 1.83 -6.60 -12.01
C ARG A 88 2.94 -7.48 -11.43
N ASP A 89 3.34 -8.52 -12.15
CA ASP A 89 4.34 -9.49 -11.69
C ASP A 89 5.79 -9.06 -11.96
N THR A 90 6.02 -7.81 -12.31
CA THR A 90 7.37 -7.31 -12.56
C THR A 90 7.93 -6.57 -11.35
N SER A 91 9.25 -6.53 -11.25
CA SER A 91 9.93 -5.76 -10.20
C SER A 91 9.70 -4.26 -10.38
N ASP A 92 9.51 -3.80 -11.61
CA ASP A 92 9.21 -2.38 -11.87
C ASP A 92 7.88 -1.99 -11.23
N TYR A 93 6.88 -2.87 -11.30
CA TYR A 93 5.60 -2.60 -10.65
C TYR A 93 5.76 -2.50 -9.13
N ALA A 94 6.44 -3.48 -8.53
CA ALA A 94 6.62 -3.52 -7.07
C ALA A 94 7.39 -2.29 -6.59
N LEU A 95 8.39 -1.85 -7.34
CA LEU A 95 9.15 -0.65 -7.01
C LEU A 95 8.25 0.55 -6.78
N LEU A 96 7.19 0.69 -7.58
CA LEU A 96 6.33 1.87 -7.53
C LEU A 96 5.49 1.93 -6.24
N PHE A 97 4.89 0.83 -5.79
CA PHE A 97 4.15 0.89 -4.52
C PHE A 97 5.11 0.97 -3.32
N ILE A 98 6.28 0.36 -3.39
CA ILE A 98 7.29 0.51 -2.35
C ILE A 98 7.75 1.96 -2.25
N HIS A 99 7.94 2.63 -3.39
CA HIS A 99 8.30 4.05 -3.41
C HIS A 99 7.21 4.91 -2.75
N ALA A 100 5.94 4.61 -3.03
CA ALA A 100 4.83 5.33 -2.41
C ALA A 100 4.85 5.15 -0.88
N VAL A 101 5.06 3.93 -0.40
CA VAL A 101 5.14 3.66 1.03
C VAL A 101 6.30 4.42 1.67
N ARG A 102 7.47 4.38 1.06
CA ARG A 102 8.65 5.07 1.58
C ARG A 102 8.42 6.58 1.63
N TYR A 103 7.80 7.13 0.61
CA TYR A 103 7.46 8.55 0.59
C TYR A 103 6.55 8.92 1.76
N LEU A 104 5.52 8.11 2.01
CA LEU A 104 4.57 8.39 3.08
C LEU A 104 5.18 8.26 4.48
N CYS A 105 6.22 7.45 4.62
CA CYS A 105 6.91 7.27 5.91
C CYS A 105 7.92 8.38 6.21
N ALA A 106 8.29 9.16 5.22
CA ALA A 106 9.36 10.15 5.36
C ALA A 106 9.00 11.32 6.28
#